data_f1c0177c22ab4a99ba009b43b41fc79b
#
_entry.id   f1c0177c22ab4a99ba009b43b41fc79b
#
_cell.length_a   1.000
_cell.length_b   1.000
_cell.length_c   1.000
_cell.angle_alpha   90.00
_cell.angle_beta   90.00
_cell.angle_gamma   90.00
#
_symmetry.space_group_name_H-M   'P 1'
#
loop_
_entity.id
_entity.type
_entity.pdbx_description
1 polymer ?
#
loop_
_entity_poly.entity_id
_entity_poly.type
_entity_poly.pdbx_seq_one_letter_code
_entity_poly.pdbx_strand_id
1 'polypeptide(L)'
;MTRELTAATEHAGVRLDAFLSADGALTRSQAARLTAEGRVRVNGKPAAKSARLSGGETVTVDVPQLRETALPAQDIPLDVVYEDDDVIVVNKPTGLVVHPAPGHPDGTLVNALLHHCGDSLSGIGGEKRPGIVHRIDRDTSGLIIAAKNDAAHLALSAQLKDHSLSRTYECLVTGNMKQDSGTVDAPIGRSSADRKKMAVVPTGRRAVTHWEVVARYPGVTHLRCRLETGRTHQIRVHMAYIGHPILGDTVYGAKKPVPGLTGQCLHATGLRFVHPRTGEPVELHCPLPPEFTAMLQKLQSKSQ
;
A
#
# COMPACT_ATOMS: atom_id res chain seq x y z
N MET A 1 -22.67 -5.53 16.53
CA MET A 1 -23.77 -4.56 16.31
C MET A 1 -24.55 -4.99 15.08
N THR A 2 -25.86 -5.24 15.21
CA THR A 2 -26.68 -5.63 14.06
C THR A 2 -27.25 -4.37 13.41
N ARG A 3 -27.10 -4.25 12.09
CA ARG A 3 -27.69 -3.19 11.26
C ARG A 3 -28.78 -3.82 10.40
N GLU A 4 -29.87 -3.08 10.23
CA GLU A 4 -30.97 -3.46 9.36
C GLU A 4 -31.13 -2.38 8.27
N LEU A 5 -31.22 -2.82 7.02
CA LEU A 5 -31.34 -1.98 5.83
C LEU A 5 -32.50 -2.52 4.99
N THR A 6 -33.30 -1.63 4.43
CA THR A 6 -34.37 -2.00 3.50
C THR A 6 -33.92 -1.70 2.06
N ALA A 7 -33.93 -2.70 1.22
CA ALA A 7 -33.68 -2.52 -0.20
C ALA A 7 -34.94 -1.94 -0.88
N ALA A 8 -34.87 -0.72 -1.40
CA ALA A 8 -35.95 -0.15 -2.22
C ALA A 8 -36.07 -0.88 -3.57
N THR A 9 -37.19 -0.69 -4.27
CA THR A 9 -37.43 -1.30 -5.61
C THR A 9 -36.34 -0.96 -6.64
N GLU A 10 -35.74 0.20 -6.54
CA GLU A 10 -34.62 0.66 -7.40
C GLU A 10 -33.32 -0.16 -7.19
N HIS A 11 -33.21 -0.90 -6.09
CA HIS A 11 -32.07 -1.79 -5.84
C HIS A 11 -32.23 -3.18 -6.49
N ALA A 12 -33.29 -3.41 -7.28
CA ALA A 12 -33.45 -4.66 -8.02
C ALA A 12 -32.27 -4.92 -8.96
N GLY A 13 -31.71 -6.12 -8.90
CA GLY A 13 -30.51 -6.52 -9.67
C GLY A 13 -29.17 -6.08 -9.08
N VAL A 14 -29.17 -5.18 -8.07
CA VAL A 14 -27.95 -4.73 -7.40
C VAL A 14 -27.33 -5.90 -6.61
N ARG A 15 -26.02 -6.03 -6.67
CA ARG A 15 -25.29 -7.03 -5.86
C ARG A 15 -25.32 -6.64 -4.39
N LEU A 16 -25.53 -7.62 -3.54
CA LEU A 16 -25.61 -7.43 -2.08
C LEU A 16 -24.36 -6.74 -1.50
N ASP A 17 -23.15 -7.09 -1.96
CA ASP A 17 -21.90 -6.46 -1.52
C ASP A 17 -21.82 -4.97 -1.92
N ALA A 18 -22.38 -4.60 -3.06
CA ALA A 18 -22.48 -3.22 -3.51
C ALA A 18 -23.52 -2.43 -2.71
N PHE A 19 -24.70 -3.02 -2.46
CA PHE A 19 -25.75 -2.42 -1.65
C PHE A 19 -25.28 -2.11 -0.23
N LEU A 20 -24.64 -3.09 0.43
CA LEU A 20 -24.13 -2.95 1.80
C LEU A 20 -22.98 -1.94 1.93
N SER A 21 -22.33 -1.59 0.82
CA SER A 21 -21.24 -0.59 0.82
C SER A 21 -21.68 0.80 0.33
N ALA A 22 -22.93 0.97 -0.06
CA ALA A 22 -23.41 2.21 -0.70
C ALA A 22 -23.45 3.41 0.27
N ASP A 23 -23.70 3.16 1.54
CA ASP A 23 -23.73 4.19 2.59
C ASP A 23 -22.36 4.51 3.19
N GLY A 24 -21.30 3.87 2.69
CA GLY A 24 -19.92 4.08 3.15
C GLY A 24 -19.57 3.44 4.51
N ALA A 25 -20.52 2.84 5.22
CA ALA A 25 -20.28 2.24 6.54
C ALA A 25 -19.53 0.89 6.47
N LEU A 26 -19.55 0.23 5.30
CA LEU A 26 -18.81 -0.99 5.02
C LEU A 26 -18.10 -0.87 3.68
N THR A 27 -16.90 -1.41 3.56
CA THR A 27 -16.30 -1.60 2.25
C THR A 27 -16.91 -2.82 1.55
N ARG A 28 -16.86 -2.88 0.20
CA ARG A 28 -17.33 -4.06 -0.54
C ARG A 28 -16.65 -5.35 -0.10
N SER A 29 -15.37 -5.28 0.25
CA SER A 29 -14.60 -6.41 0.76
C SER A 29 -15.09 -6.89 2.12
N GLN A 30 -15.45 -5.96 3.03
CA GLN A 30 -16.05 -6.28 4.32
C GLN A 30 -17.43 -6.90 4.13
N ALA A 31 -18.29 -6.30 3.30
CA ALA A 31 -19.61 -6.83 2.99
C ALA A 31 -19.54 -8.25 2.41
N ALA A 32 -18.62 -8.50 1.47
CA ALA A 32 -18.39 -9.82 0.89
C ALA A 32 -17.89 -10.84 1.93
N ARG A 33 -17.01 -10.42 2.85
CA ARG A 33 -16.51 -11.26 3.95
C ARG A 33 -17.63 -11.63 4.93
N LEU A 34 -18.39 -10.63 5.43
CA LEU A 34 -19.50 -10.86 6.35
C LEU A 34 -20.57 -11.76 5.74
N THR A 35 -20.82 -11.64 4.43
CA THR A 35 -21.71 -12.55 3.71
C THR A 35 -21.16 -13.98 3.69
N ALA A 36 -19.87 -14.17 3.41
CA ALA A 36 -19.22 -15.47 3.40
C ALA A 36 -19.19 -16.13 4.79
N GLU A 37 -19.13 -15.33 5.86
CA GLU A 37 -19.20 -15.77 7.27
C GLU A 37 -20.63 -16.06 7.74
N GLY A 38 -21.66 -15.92 6.88
CA GLY A 38 -23.06 -16.13 7.21
C GLY A 38 -23.69 -15.04 8.11
N ARG A 39 -23.04 -13.89 8.24
CA ARG A 39 -23.45 -12.75 9.08
C ARG A 39 -24.37 -11.77 8.35
N VAL A 40 -24.68 -12.02 7.09
CA VAL A 40 -25.63 -11.24 6.30
C VAL A 40 -26.84 -12.10 5.98
N ARG A 41 -28.02 -11.60 6.26
CA ARG A 41 -29.29 -12.25 5.98
C ARG A 41 -30.17 -11.35 5.11
N VAL A 42 -30.88 -11.95 4.19
CA VAL A 42 -31.91 -11.31 3.36
C VAL A 42 -33.23 -11.97 3.71
N ASN A 43 -34.19 -11.17 4.18
CA ASN A 43 -35.49 -11.65 4.70
C ASN A 43 -35.30 -12.79 5.73
N GLY A 44 -34.36 -12.63 6.66
CA GLY A 44 -34.04 -13.57 7.73
C GLY A 44 -33.24 -14.82 7.30
N LYS A 45 -32.98 -15.06 6.00
CA LYS A 45 -32.23 -16.21 5.48
C LYS A 45 -30.78 -15.82 5.18
N PRO A 46 -29.79 -16.68 5.46
CA PRO A 46 -28.40 -16.42 5.11
C PRO A 46 -28.26 -16.08 3.61
N ALA A 47 -27.53 -15.03 3.31
CA ALA A 47 -27.34 -14.57 1.95
C ALA A 47 -26.20 -15.33 1.24
N ALA A 48 -26.37 -15.63 -0.05
CA ALA A 48 -25.28 -16.19 -0.87
C ALA A 48 -24.27 -15.08 -1.26
N LYS A 49 -22.99 -15.44 -1.42
CA LYS A 49 -21.91 -14.51 -1.79
C LYS A 49 -22.17 -13.75 -3.09
N SER A 50 -22.92 -14.34 -4.01
CA SER A 50 -23.28 -13.76 -5.31
C SER A 50 -24.69 -13.19 -5.35
N ALA A 51 -25.37 -13.08 -4.20
CA ALA A 51 -26.77 -12.64 -4.13
C ALA A 51 -26.97 -11.26 -4.78
N ARG A 52 -28.09 -11.15 -5.50
CA ARG A 52 -28.61 -9.89 -6.02
C ARG A 52 -29.96 -9.65 -5.36
N LEU A 53 -30.26 -8.40 -5.08
CA LEU A 53 -31.52 -7.99 -4.49
C LEU A 53 -32.63 -7.97 -5.57
N SER A 54 -33.87 -8.22 -5.15
CA SER A 54 -35.06 -8.12 -6.01
C SER A 54 -35.82 -6.82 -5.83
N GLY A 55 -35.50 -6.08 -4.73
CA GLY A 55 -36.22 -4.88 -4.27
C GLY A 55 -37.29 -5.22 -3.25
N GLY A 56 -37.34 -4.47 -2.17
CA GLY A 56 -38.30 -4.65 -1.06
C GLY A 56 -37.81 -5.58 0.06
N GLU A 57 -36.60 -6.15 -0.05
CA GLU A 57 -36.08 -7.05 0.99
C GLU A 57 -35.53 -6.29 2.19
N THR A 58 -35.65 -6.91 3.36
CA THR A 58 -34.92 -6.52 4.57
C THR A 58 -33.58 -7.24 4.61
N VAL A 59 -32.52 -6.48 4.65
CA VAL A 59 -31.13 -6.97 4.76
C VAL A 59 -30.63 -6.70 6.16
N THR A 60 -30.35 -7.76 6.94
CA THR A 60 -29.70 -7.64 8.24
C THR A 60 -28.24 -8.01 8.14
N VAL A 61 -27.37 -7.21 8.70
CA VAL A 61 -25.94 -7.48 8.78
C VAL A 61 -25.47 -7.40 10.23
N ASP A 62 -24.91 -8.51 10.73
CA ASP A 62 -24.25 -8.56 12.02
C ASP A 62 -22.79 -8.13 11.81
N VAL A 63 -22.51 -6.86 12.14
CA VAL A 63 -21.15 -6.34 12.13
C VAL A 63 -20.53 -6.71 13.49
N PRO A 64 -19.50 -7.60 13.52
CA PRO A 64 -18.80 -7.88 14.76
C PRO A 64 -18.28 -6.58 15.35
N GLN A 65 -18.40 -6.42 16.66
CA GLN A 65 -17.60 -5.42 17.34
C GLN A 65 -16.14 -5.70 17.03
N LEU A 66 -15.35 -4.63 16.84
CA LEU A 66 -13.90 -4.74 16.66
C LEU A 66 -13.38 -5.66 17.76
N ARG A 67 -12.97 -6.87 17.40
CA ARG A 67 -12.18 -7.69 18.32
C ARG A 67 -10.88 -6.92 18.51
N GLU A 68 -10.46 -6.80 19.77
CA GLU A 68 -9.10 -6.40 20.09
C GLU A 68 -8.17 -7.10 19.10
N THR A 69 -7.38 -6.33 18.38
CA THR A 69 -6.41 -6.87 17.41
C THR A 69 -5.57 -7.88 18.17
N ALA A 70 -5.58 -9.15 17.75
CA ALA A 70 -4.72 -10.18 18.33
C ALA A 70 -3.22 -9.90 18.10
N LEU A 71 -2.89 -8.78 17.46
CA LEU A 71 -1.52 -8.34 17.24
C LEU A 71 -1.01 -7.59 18.47
N PRO A 72 0.13 -8.00 19.02
CA PRO A 72 0.72 -7.33 20.17
C PRO A 72 1.19 -5.92 19.77
N ALA A 73 0.86 -4.93 20.60
CA ALA A 73 1.51 -3.63 20.57
C ALA A 73 2.98 -3.81 20.99
N GLN A 74 3.93 -3.24 20.24
CA GLN A 74 5.36 -3.37 20.53
C GLN A 74 6.02 -2.00 20.47
N ASP A 75 6.86 -1.71 21.46
CA ASP A 75 7.66 -0.49 21.54
C ASP A 75 8.82 -0.55 20.53
N ILE A 76 8.47 -0.25 19.27
CA ILE A 76 9.42 -0.12 18.18
C ILE A 76 9.49 1.37 17.82
N PRO A 77 10.68 1.99 17.86
CA PRO A 77 10.84 3.41 17.54
C PRO A 77 10.28 3.77 16.16
N LEU A 78 9.48 4.84 16.10
CA LEU A 78 8.93 5.40 14.87
C LEU A 78 9.53 6.79 14.60
N ASP A 79 10.01 7.01 13.39
CA ASP A 79 10.35 8.35 12.88
C ASP A 79 9.06 8.98 12.31
N VAL A 80 8.34 9.70 13.18
CA VAL A 80 7.05 10.35 12.85
C VAL A 80 7.34 11.66 12.14
N VAL A 81 6.89 11.78 10.88
CA VAL A 81 7.05 12.99 10.05
C VAL A 81 5.85 13.92 10.16
N TYR A 82 4.66 13.36 10.33
CA TYR A 82 3.42 14.10 10.53
C TYR A 82 2.42 13.26 11.31
N GLU A 83 1.71 13.88 12.23
CA GLU A 83 0.64 13.22 12.97
C GLU A 83 -0.42 14.22 13.43
N ASP A 84 -1.68 13.78 13.38
CA ASP A 84 -2.85 14.45 13.99
C ASP A 84 -3.86 13.40 14.48
N ASP A 85 -5.12 13.79 14.66
CA ASP A 85 -6.18 12.88 15.11
C ASP A 85 -6.64 11.89 14.04
N ASP A 86 -6.37 12.14 12.76
CA ASP A 86 -6.87 11.37 11.63
C ASP A 86 -5.83 10.49 10.97
N VAL A 87 -4.60 10.97 10.88
CA VAL A 87 -3.54 10.30 10.14
C VAL A 87 -2.20 10.34 10.87
N ILE A 88 -1.37 9.36 10.60
CA ILE A 88 0.04 9.35 10.97
C ILE A 88 0.88 9.01 9.74
N VAL A 89 1.93 9.78 9.49
CA VAL A 89 2.93 9.53 8.44
C VAL A 89 4.27 9.29 9.09
N VAL A 90 4.88 8.15 8.79
CA VAL A 90 6.19 7.78 9.32
C VAL A 90 7.20 7.58 8.20
N ASN A 91 8.46 7.88 8.49
CA ASN A 91 9.60 7.52 7.64
C ASN A 91 10.07 6.12 8.05
N LYS A 92 9.57 5.11 7.36
CA LYS A 92 9.87 3.70 7.65
C LYS A 92 11.35 3.38 7.36
N PRO A 93 12.12 2.80 8.27
CA PRO A 93 13.47 2.35 7.99
C PRO A 93 13.48 1.14 7.04
N THR A 94 14.63 0.92 6.37
CA THR A 94 14.93 -0.33 5.65
C THR A 94 14.85 -1.52 6.60
N GLY A 95 14.40 -2.68 6.13
CA GLY A 95 14.31 -3.93 6.91
C GLY A 95 13.02 -4.11 7.71
N LEU A 96 12.25 -3.05 7.99
CA LEU A 96 11.00 -3.14 8.74
C LEU A 96 9.84 -3.59 7.82
N VAL A 97 9.18 -4.69 8.17
CA VAL A 97 7.97 -5.18 7.49
C VAL A 97 6.76 -4.32 7.88
N VAL A 98 5.89 -3.99 6.93
CA VAL A 98 4.73 -3.12 7.22
C VAL A 98 3.68 -3.82 8.08
N HIS A 99 3.33 -5.07 7.79
CA HIS A 99 2.29 -5.82 8.50
C HIS A 99 2.65 -7.30 8.57
N PRO A 100 2.12 -8.05 9.54
CA PRO A 100 2.44 -9.46 9.70
C PRO A 100 2.27 -10.28 8.44
N ALA A 101 3.24 -11.13 8.18
CA ALA A 101 3.32 -12.01 7.03
C ALA A 101 4.01 -13.33 7.41
N PRO A 102 3.94 -14.40 6.60
CA PRO A 102 4.71 -15.60 6.83
C PRO A 102 6.20 -15.30 7.03
N GLY A 103 6.76 -15.74 8.17
CA GLY A 103 8.13 -15.47 8.59
C GLY A 103 8.33 -14.17 9.41
N HIS A 104 7.30 -13.34 9.54
CA HIS A 104 7.30 -12.12 10.36
C HIS A 104 5.92 -11.97 11.02
N PRO A 105 5.61 -12.75 12.08
CA PRO A 105 4.32 -12.70 12.77
C PRO A 105 4.13 -11.43 13.58
N ASP A 106 5.21 -10.79 13.99
CA ASP A 106 5.32 -9.56 14.78
C ASP A 106 6.56 -8.76 14.38
N GLY A 107 6.96 -7.76 15.16
CA GLY A 107 8.09 -6.89 14.85
C GLY A 107 7.84 -6.03 13.60
N THR A 108 6.59 -5.66 13.32
CA THR A 108 6.21 -4.94 12.11
C THR A 108 5.83 -3.49 12.41
N LEU A 109 5.73 -2.67 11.38
CA LEU A 109 5.24 -1.29 11.52
C LEU A 109 3.87 -1.24 12.17
N VAL A 110 2.98 -2.19 11.89
CA VAL A 110 1.66 -2.27 12.54
C VAL A 110 1.79 -2.47 14.04
N ASN A 111 2.72 -3.31 14.51
CA ASN A 111 2.96 -3.50 15.94
C ASN A 111 3.45 -2.22 16.61
N ALA A 112 4.31 -1.44 15.93
CA ALA A 112 4.77 -0.14 16.39
C ALA A 112 3.65 0.91 16.43
N LEU A 113 2.82 0.95 15.37
CA LEU A 113 1.66 1.85 15.30
C LEU A 113 0.62 1.54 16.38
N LEU A 114 0.37 0.25 16.68
CA LEU A 114 -0.51 -0.15 17.78
C LEU A 114 0.00 0.32 19.13
N HIS A 115 1.31 0.30 19.34
CA HIS A 115 1.92 0.84 20.58
C HIS A 115 1.82 2.36 20.65
N HIS A 116 2.12 3.05 19.56
CA HIS A 116 2.15 4.51 19.48
C HIS A 116 0.75 5.14 19.53
N CYS A 117 -0.19 4.62 18.74
CA CYS A 117 -1.53 5.18 18.57
C CYS A 117 -2.57 4.58 19.54
N GLY A 118 -2.27 3.45 20.18
CA GLY A 118 -3.24 2.75 21.03
C GLY A 118 -4.50 2.35 20.26
N ASP A 119 -5.65 2.63 20.85
CA ASP A 119 -6.97 2.26 20.31
C ASP A 119 -7.43 3.16 19.14
N SER A 120 -6.65 4.18 18.77
CA SER A 120 -7.06 5.15 17.76
C SER A 120 -6.87 4.67 16.31
N LEU A 121 -6.24 3.50 16.05
CA LEU A 121 -6.03 3.01 14.69
C LEU A 121 -7.32 2.47 14.06
N SER A 122 -7.55 2.81 12.77
CA SER A 122 -8.68 2.25 12.02
C SER A 122 -8.65 0.73 11.95
N GLY A 123 -9.77 0.10 12.26
CA GLY A 123 -9.97 -1.35 12.17
C GLY A 123 -10.36 -1.85 10.77
N ILE A 124 -10.61 -0.98 9.80
CA ILE A 124 -11.12 -1.36 8.45
C ILE A 124 -10.19 -2.33 7.72
N GLY A 125 -8.88 -2.22 7.91
CA GLY A 125 -7.87 -3.14 7.35
C GLY A 125 -7.96 -4.59 7.85
N GLY A 126 -8.81 -4.84 8.85
CA GLY A 126 -8.97 -6.13 9.56
C GLY A 126 -7.86 -6.35 10.59
N GLU A 127 -7.97 -7.45 11.34
CA GLU A 127 -7.12 -7.79 12.50
C GLU A 127 -5.60 -7.71 12.23
N LYS A 128 -5.17 -7.91 11.00
CA LYS A 128 -3.74 -7.94 10.63
C LYS A 128 -3.19 -6.63 10.07
N ARG A 129 -4.01 -5.61 9.85
CA ARG A 129 -3.61 -4.38 9.14
C ARG A 129 -4.31 -3.13 9.65
N PRO A 130 -4.45 -2.92 10.98
CA PRO A 130 -5.08 -1.72 11.49
C PRO A 130 -4.38 -0.48 10.94
N GLY A 131 -5.17 0.50 10.49
CA GLY A 131 -4.69 1.77 9.95
C GLY A 131 -4.01 1.73 8.56
N ILE A 132 -3.61 0.57 8.05
CA ILE A 132 -2.80 0.46 6.83
C ILE A 132 -3.66 0.60 5.57
N VAL A 133 -3.47 1.68 4.83
CA VAL A 133 -4.13 1.96 3.54
C VAL A 133 -3.27 1.58 2.33
N HIS A 134 -1.94 1.64 2.46
CA HIS A 134 -0.98 1.18 1.44
C HIS A 134 0.25 0.55 2.09
N ARG A 135 1.16 0.04 1.28
CA ARG A 135 2.39 -0.59 1.76
C ARG A 135 3.58 -0.28 0.88
N ILE A 136 4.76 -0.30 1.48
CA ILE A 136 6.05 -0.40 0.81
C ILE A 136 6.73 -1.72 1.21
N ASP A 137 7.73 -2.15 0.47
CA ASP A 137 8.41 -3.42 0.72
C ASP A 137 9.26 -3.36 2.01
N ARG A 138 9.63 -4.53 2.56
CA ARG A 138 10.47 -4.61 3.76
C ARG A 138 11.73 -3.75 3.64
N ASP A 139 12.47 -3.93 2.54
CA ASP A 139 13.76 -3.28 2.31
C ASP A 139 13.63 -1.96 1.51
N THR A 140 12.42 -1.45 1.34
CA THR A 140 12.15 -0.08 0.87
C THR A 140 11.92 0.80 2.08
N SER A 141 12.64 1.90 2.18
CA SER A 141 12.49 2.91 3.21
C SER A 141 11.61 4.07 2.77
N GLY A 142 11.28 4.99 3.70
CA GLY A 142 10.60 6.25 3.40
C GLY A 142 9.15 6.33 3.84
N LEU A 143 8.46 7.33 3.32
CA LEU A 143 7.14 7.75 3.79
C LEU A 143 6.06 6.69 3.58
N ILE A 144 5.32 6.42 4.65
CA ILE A 144 4.12 5.61 4.66
C ILE A 144 3.07 6.27 5.55
N ILE A 145 1.81 6.36 5.07
CA ILE A 145 0.68 6.92 5.80
C ILE A 145 -0.21 5.81 6.34
N ALA A 146 -0.68 5.99 7.56
CA ALA A 146 -1.69 5.16 8.19
C ALA A 146 -2.86 6.01 8.70
N ALA A 147 -4.04 5.43 8.73
CA ALA A 147 -5.27 6.08 9.21
C ALA A 147 -5.50 5.77 10.70
N LYS A 148 -5.73 6.81 11.50
CA LYS A 148 -6.01 6.68 12.94
C LYS A 148 -7.49 6.39 13.24
N ASN A 149 -8.38 6.60 12.26
CA ASN A 149 -9.81 6.28 12.39
C ASN A 149 -10.39 5.80 11.05
N ASP A 150 -11.61 5.27 11.11
CA ASP A 150 -12.26 4.64 9.96
C ASP A 150 -12.64 5.65 8.87
N ALA A 151 -13.03 6.88 9.23
CA ALA A 151 -13.34 7.93 8.27
C ALA A 151 -12.09 8.31 7.44
N ALA A 152 -10.96 8.50 8.10
CA ALA A 152 -9.67 8.75 7.45
C ALA A 152 -9.25 7.57 6.55
N HIS A 153 -9.46 6.33 7.00
CA HIS A 153 -9.15 5.14 6.21
C HIS A 153 -9.94 5.09 4.90
N LEU A 154 -11.25 5.37 4.95
CA LEU A 154 -12.10 5.40 3.76
C LEU A 154 -11.69 6.51 2.80
N ALA A 155 -11.45 7.72 3.31
CA ALA A 155 -11.02 8.87 2.52
C ALA A 155 -9.67 8.63 1.83
N LEU A 156 -8.65 8.14 2.56
CA LEU A 156 -7.34 7.82 1.99
C LEU A 156 -7.42 6.66 0.99
N SER A 157 -8.27 5.65 1.25
CA SER A 157 -8.49 4.55 0.31
C SER A 157 -9.15 5.02 -0.99
N ALA A 158 -10.06 5.99 -0.93
CA ALA A 158 -10.65 6.62 -2.11
C ALA A 158 -9.59 7.38 -2.93
N GLN A 159 -8.73 8.18 -2.28
CA GLN A 159 -7.64 8.90 -2.92
C GLN A 159 -6.58 7.96 -3.55
N LEU A 160 -6.34 6.79 -2.97
CA LEU A 160 -5.48 5.76 -3.58
C LEU A 160 -6.13 5.12 -4.80
N LYS A 161 -7.45 5.03 -4.84
CA LYS A 161 -8.24 4.43 -5.93
C LYS A 161 -8.35 5.37 -7.13
N ASP A 162 -8.56 6.67 -6.91
CA ASP A 162 -8.66 7.70 -7.96
C ASP A 162 -7.30 8.33 -8.31
N HIS A 163 -6.23 7.91 -7.62
CA HIS A 163 -4.85 8.36 -7.81
C HIS A 163 -4.57 9.82 -7.40
N SER A 164 -5.43 10.44 -6.62
CA SER A 164 -5.21 11.79 -6.07
C SER A 164 -4.15 11.77 -4.95
N LEU A 165 -4.00 10.66 -4.20
CA LEU A 165 -2.86 10.45 -3.31
C LEU A 165 -1.63 10.06 -4.13
N SER A 166 -0.65 10.97 -4.18
CA SER A 166 0.59 10.80 -4.94
C SER A 166 1.75 10.33 -4.05
N ARG A 167 2.57 9.44 -4.60
CA ARG A 167 3.76 8.88 -3.95
C ARG A 167 4.95 9.02 -4.87
N THR A 168 5.98 9.68 -4.39
CA THR A 168 7.24 9.89 -5.10
C THR A 168 8.33 9.04 -4.46
N TYR A 169 9.13 8.41 -5.29
CA TYR A 169 10.26 7.56 -4.87
C TYR A 169 11.52 8.01 -5.57
N GLU A 170 12.66 7.80 -4.91
CA GLU A 170 13.96 7.83 -5.58
C GLU A 170 14.60 6.45 -5.52
N CYS A 171 15.31 6.09 -6.60
CA CYS A 171 16.01 4.81 -6.68
C CYS A 171 17.27 4.90 -7.52
N LEU A 172 18.22 4.01 -7.25
CA LEU A 172 19.37 3.79 -8.11
C LEU A 172 19.11 2.53 -8.94
N VAL A 173 19.21 2.64 -10.27
CA VAL A 173 19.05 1.50 -11.19
C VAL A 173 20.38 1.17 -11.86
N THR A 174 20.58 -0.09 -12.21
CA THR A 174 21.78 -0.55 -12.92
C THR A 174 21.75 -0.15 -14.39
N GLY A 175 22.89 0.21 -14.93
CA GLY A 175 23.04 0.67 -16.31
C GLY A 175 22.71 2.14 -16.50
N ASN A 176 23.00 2.64 -17.69
CA ASN A 176 22.75 4.03 -18.06
C ASN A 176 21.49 4.13 -18.89
N MET A 177 20.47 4.78 -18.33
CA MET A 177 19.24 5.13 -19.06
C MET A 177 19.58 6.08 -20.20
N LYS A 178 19.10 5.78 -21.41
CA LYS A 178 19.34 6.65 -22.60
C LYS A 178 18.40 7.86 -22.62
N GLN A 179 17.16 7.65 -22.20
CA GLN A 179 16.13 8.70 -22.15
C GLN A 179 16.20 9.43 -20.80
N ASP A 180 15.74 10.69 -20.77
CA ASP A 180 15.70 11.49 -19.54
C ASP A 180 14.45 11.21 -18.69
N SER A 181 13.40 10.70 -19.31
CA SER A 181 12.16 10.34 -18.64
C SER A 181 11.39 9.28 -19.44
N GLY A 182 10.41 8.67 -18.80
CA GLY A 182 9.53 7.71 -19.48
C GLY A 182 8.43 7.17 -18.58
N THR A 183 7.61 6.32 -19.16
CA THR A 183 6.51 5.64 -18.47
C THR A 183 6.56 4.15 -18.78
N VAL A 184 6.42 3.34 -17.73
CA VAL A 184 6.17 1.91 -17.87
C VAL A 184 4.70 1.66 -17.53
N ASP A 185 3.89 1.40 -18.54
CA ASP A 185 2.49 0.94 -18.41
C ASP A 185 2.44 -0.55 -18.79
N ALA A 186 2.63 -1.41 -17.78
CA ALA A 186 2.74 -2.83 -18.00
C ALA A 186 2.09 -3.60 -16.82
N PRO A 187 1.13 -4.53 -17.10
CA PRO A 187 0.35 -5.19 -16.05
C PRO A 187 1.21 -6.14 -15.23
N ILE A 188 1.05 -6.10 -13.89
CA ILE A 188 1.81 -6.91 -12.94
C ILE A 188 0.92 -8.01 -12.35
N GLY A 189 1.44 -9.23 -12.36
CA GLY A 189 0.85 -10.41 -11.74
C GLY A 189 1.89 -11.31 -11.09
N ARG A 190 1.45 -12.47 -10.55
CA ARG A 190 2.38 -13.51 -10.06
C ARG A 190 3.15 -14.09 -11.22
N SER A 191 4.46 -14.27 -11.04
CA SER A 191 5.28 -14.96 -12.03
C SER A 191 4.84 -16.41 -12.19
N SER A 192 4.73 -16.90 -13.43
CA SER A 192 4.46 -18.31 -13.73
C SER A 192 5.67 -19.20 -13.44
N ALA A 193 6.88 -18.65 -13.59
CA ALA A 193 8.13 -19.36 -13.35
C ALA A 193 8.53 -19.45 -11.87
N ASP A 194 8.17 -18.43 -11.07
CA ASP A 194 8.47 -18.39 -9.64
C ASP A 194 7.33 -17.68 -8.90
N ARG A 195 6.44 -18.47 -8.29
CA ARG A 195 5.27 -17.96 -7.56
C ARG A 195 5.57 -17.04 -6.37
N LYS A 196 6.81 -16.98 -5.92
CA LYS A 196 7.27 -16.04 -4.89
C LYS A 196 7.54 -14.64 -5.45
N LYS A 197 7.68 -14.51 -6.78
CA LYS A 197 7.97 -13.27 -7.49
C LYS A 197 6.74 -12.70 -8.19
N MET A 198 6.80 -11.40 -8.42
CA MET A 198 5.90 -10.69 -9.35
C MET A 198 6.60 -10.54 -10.70
N ALA A 199 5.81 -10.39 -11.76
CA ALA A 199 6.34 -10.17 -13.11
C ALA A 199 5.35 -9.34 -13.93
N VAL A 200 5.82 -8.74 -15.01
CA VAL A 200 4.95 -8.23 -16.07
C VAL A 200 4.34 -9.42 -16.80
N VAL A 201 3.01 -9.55 -16.72
CA VAL A 201 2.26 -10.64 -17.35
C VAL A 201 0.95 -10.10 -17.92
N PRO A 202 0.49 -10.56 -19.10
CA PRO A 202 -0.73 -10.02 -19.76
C PRO A 202 -2.00 -10.12 -18.90
N THR A 203 -2.10 -11.18 -18.07
CA THR A 203 -3.23 -11.41 -17.15
C THR A 203 -3.08 -10.64 -15.81
N GLY A 204 -2.05 -9.83 -15.67
CA GLY A 204 -1.78 -9.02 -14.48
C GLY A 204 -2.78 -7.87 -14.31
N ARG A 205 -2.66 -7.18 -13.19
CA ARG A 205 -3.42 -5.96 -12.93
C ARG A 205 -2.68 -4.76 -13.51
N ARG A 206 -3.40 -3.81 -14.10
CA ARG A 206 -2.83 -2.55 -14.61
C ARG A 206 -1.85 -1.96 -13.58
N ALA A 207 -0.66 -1.59 -14.07
CA ALA A 207 0.39 -0.97 -13.26
C ALA A 207 1.11 0.08 -14.11
N VAL A 208 1.23 1.30 -13.55
CA VAL A 208 1.85 2.44 -14.25
C VAL A 208 2.86 3.12 -13.33
N THR A 209 4.09 3.25 -13.83
CA THR A 209 5.21 3.93 -13.16
C THR A 209 5.80 4.97 -14.12
N HIS A 210 5.76 6.25 -13.73
CA HIS A 210 6.50 7.32 -14.41
C HIS A 210 7.87 7.44 -13.77
N TRP A 211 8.89 7.69 -14.58
CA TRP A 211 10.25 7.91 -14.10
C TRP A 211 10.94 9.06 -14.85
N GLU A 212 11.83 9.73 -14.15
CA GLU A 212 12.70 10.77 -14.67
C GLU A 212 14.12 10.57 -14.13
N VAL A 213 15.12 10.93 -14.93
CA VAL A 213 16.52 10.85 -14.55
C VAL A 213 16.89 12.06 -13.70
N VAL A 214 17.37 11.81 -12.49
CA VAL A 214 17.95 12.83 -11.61
C VAL A 214 19.43 13.02 -11.92
N ALA A 215 20.16 11.92 -12.08
CA ALA A 215 21.59 11.93 -12.41
C ALA A 215 22.03 10.61 -13.07
N ARG A 216 23.14 10.67 -13.83
CA ARG A 216 23.79 9.50 -14.43
C ARG A 216 25.21 9.36 -13.90
N TYR A 217 25.56 8.12 -13.53
CA TYR A 217 26.87 7.73 -13.07
C TYR A 217 27.39 6.57 -13.92
N PRO A 218 28.69 6.26 -13.93
CA PRO A 218 29.21 5.09 -14.65
C PRO A 218 28.48 3.79 -14.24
N GLY A 219 27.65 3.25 -15.15
CA GLY A 219 26.93 2.00 -14.93
C GLY A 219 25.73 2.07 -13.97
N VAL A 220 25.33 3.26 -13.50
CA VAL A 220 24.17 3.46 -12.59
C VAL A 220 23.44 4.74 -12.95
N THR A 221 22.11 4.72 -12.91
CA THR A 221 21.29 5.91 -13.07
C THR A 221 20.46 6.16 -11.82
N HIS A 222 20.42 7.40 -11.33
CA HIS A 222 19.55 7.86 -10.26
C HIS A 222 18.24 8.33 -10.87
N LEU A 223 17.14 7.72 -10.47
CA LEU A 223 15.80 8.02 -10.97
C LEU A 223 14.91 8.55 -9.85
N ARG A 224 14.00 9.45 -10.23
CA ARG A 224 12.79 9.75 -9.48
C ARG A 224 11.61 9.04 -10.14
N CYS A 225 10.82 8.32 -9.35
CA CYS A 225 9.66 7.56 -9.82
C CYS A 225 8.38 8.07 -9.17
N ARG A 226 7.31 8.21 -9.96
CA ARG A 226 5.97 8.54 -9.48
C ARG A 226 5.00 7.42 -9.87
N LEU A 227 4.18 7.00 -8.93
CA LEU A 227 3.24 5.91 -9.10
C LEU A 227 1.81 6.39 -9.34
N GLU A 228 1.14 5.92 -10.41
CA GLU A 228 -0.32 5.94 -10.48
C GLU A 228 -0.91 4.78 -9.67
N THR A 229 -0.37 3.61 -9.78
CA THR A 229 -0.84 2.38 -9.12
C THR A 229 0.16 1.92 -8.07
N GLY A 230 -0.26 1.03 -7.15
CA GLY A 230 0.60 0.49 -6.08
C GLY A 230 0.55 -1.05 -6.05
N ARG A 231 1.08 -1.73 -7.08
CA ARG A 231 1.16 -3.20 -7.08
C ARG A 231 2.37 -3.66 -6.28
N THR A 232 2.31 -4.87 -5.76
CA THR A 232 3.44 -5.49 -5.04
C THR A 232 4.70 -5.44 -5.88
N HIS A 233 5.79 -4.91 -5.32
CA HIS A 233 7.11 -4.75 -5.96
C HIS A 233 7.09 -3.93 -7.27
N GLN A 234 6.12 -3.04 -7.48
CA GLN A 234 5.85 -2.43 -8.78
C GLN A 234 7.07 -1.76 -9.41
N ILE A 235 7.73 -0.81 -8.74
CA ILE A 235 8.91 -0.12 -9.29
C ILE A 235 10.02 -1.13 -9.60
N ARG A 236 10.26 -2.07 -8.70
CA ARG A 236 11.29 -3.12 -8.82
C ARG A 236 11.08 -3.98 -10.08
N VAL A 237 9.81 -4.43 -10.28
CA VAL A 237 9.42 -5.23 -11.45
C VAL A 237 9.50 -4.41 -12.74
N HIS A 238 9.00 -3.17 -12.73
CA HIS A 238 9.01 -2.31 -13.92
C HIS A 238 10.43 -1.92 -14.34
N MET A 239 11.29 -1.57 -13.40
CA MET A 239 12.69 -1.24 -13.72
C MET A 239 13.44 -2.47 -14.25
N ALA A 240 13.24 -3.64 -13.66
CA ALA A 240 13.81 -4.89 -14.18
C ALA A 240 13.25 -5.23 -15.57
N TYR A 241 11.96 -5.01 -15.81
CA TYR A 241 11.30 -5.27 -17.10
C TYR A 241 11.90 -4.44 -18.24
N ILE A 242 12.26 -3.19 -17.98
CA ILE A 242 12.93 -2.32 -18.97
C ILE A 242 14.45 -2.49 -19.03
N GLY A 243 15.02 -3.52 -18.34
CA GLY A 243 16.44 -3.85 -18.38
C GLY A 243 17.32 -3.08 -17.40
N HIS A 244 16.73 -2.31 -16.50
CA HIS A 244 17.43 -1.48 -15.52
C HIS A 244 17.00 -1.83 -14.08
N PRO A 245 17.29 -3.05 -13.56
CA PRO A 245 16.86 -3.43 -12.22
C PRO A 245 17.48 -2.51 -11.15
N ILE A 246 16.77 -2.38 -10.02
CA ILE A 246 17.23 -1.52 -8.91
C ILE A 246 18.52 -2.07 -8.33
N LEU A 247 19.47 -1.19 -8.05
CA LEU A 247 20.74 -1.52 -7.42
C LEU A 247 20.50 -2.14 -6.03
N GLY A 248 21.14 -3.29 -5.76
CA GLY A 248 20.96 -4.03 -4.50
C GLY A 248 19.73 -4.94 -4.47
N ASP A 249 18.86 -4.93 -5.49
CA ASP A 249 17.73 -5.85 -5.56
C ASP A 249 18.18 -7.25 -5.95
N THR A 250 18.25 -8.16 -4.98
CA THR A 250 18.67 -9.56 -5.20
C THR A 250 17.55 -10.45 -5.74
N VAL A 251 16.31 -9.95 -5.79
CA VAL A 251 15.16 -10.68 -6.31
C VAL A 251 14.98 -10.47 -7.82
N TYR A 252 15.08 -9.21 -8.27
CA TYR A 252 14.82 -8.81 -9.66
C TYR A 252 16.09 -8.36 -10.41
N GLY A 253 17.20 -8.16 -9.71
CA GLY A 253 18.50 -7.76 -10.24
C GLY A 253 19.57 -8.79 -10.04
N ALA A 254 20.79 -8.33 -9.75
CA ALA A 254 21.94 -9.19 -9.50
C ALA A 254 21.79 -9.97 -8.19
N LYS A 255 22.05 -11.27 -8.21
CA LYS A 255 21.93 -12.13 -7.02
C LYS A 255 22.90 -11.78 -5.89
N LYS A 256 24.02 -11.13 -6.20
CA LYS A 256 25.02 -10.73 -5.20
C LYS A 256 24.59 -9.43 -4.53
N PRO A 257 24.61 -9.37 -3.19
CA PRO A 257 24.39 -8.12 -2.46
C PRO A 257 25.39 -7.04 -2.88
N VAL A 258 24.96 -5.79 -2.83
CA VAL A 258 25.84 -4.63 -3.06
C VAL A 258 26.37 -4.15 -1.71
N PRO A 259 27.72 -4.10 -1.51
CA PRO A 259 28.28 -3.62 -0.26
C PRO A 259 27.81 -2.20 0.10
N GLY A 260 27.27 -2.05 1.32
CA GLY A 260 26.72 -0.81 1.82
C GLY A 260 25.22 -0.61 1.58
N LEU A 261 24.53 -1.60 0.97
CA LEU A 261 23.08 -1.63 0.85
C LEU A 261 22.50 -2.85 1.57
N THR A 262 21.44 -2.65 2.34
CA THR A 262 20.71 -3.73 3.03
C THR A 262 19.79 -4.49 2.06
N GLY A 263 19.37 -3.84 0.96
CA GLY A 263 18.45 -4.38 -0.05
C GLY A 263 18.42 -3.49 -1.28
N GLN A 264 17.25 -3.41 -1.92
CA GLN A 264 17.04 -2.52 -3.07
C GLN A 264 17.22 -1.05 -2.68
N CYS A 265 18.05 -0.30 -3.39
CA CYS A 265 18.24 1.13 -3.21
C CYS A 265 17.02 1.90 -3.74
N LEU A 266 15.94 1.89 -2.95
CA LEU A 266 14.63 2.45 -3.25
C LEU A 266 14.05 3.11 -2.00
N HIS A 267 13.66 4.38 -2.12
CA HIS A 267 13.20 5.19 -1.00
C HIS A 267 11.96 6.01 -1.39
N ALA A 268 10.91 6.00 -0.56
CA ALA A 268 9.72 6.80 -0.72
C ALA A 268 9.97 8.22 -0.17
N THR A 269 10.42 9.13 -1.04
CA THR A 269 10.86 10.49 -0.66
C THR A 269 9.72 11.47 -0.46
N GLY A 270 8.57 11.27 -1.11
CA GLY A 270 7.48 12.22 -1.10
C GLY A 270 6.11 11.59 -1.04
N LEU A 271 5.22 12.24 -0.30
CA LEU A 271 3.82 11.87 -0.16
C LEU A 271 2.96 13.12 -0.24
N ARG A 272 1.95 13.11 -1.13
CA ARG A 272 0.97 14.18 -1.23
C ARG A 272 -0.44 13.59 -1.16
N PHE A 273 -1.28 14.15 -0.32
CA PHE A 273 -2.68 13.73 -0.12
C PHE A 273 -3.55 14.92 0.26
N VAL A 274 -4.87 14.75 0.16
CA VAL A 274 -5.86 15.68 0.71
C VAL A 274 -6.21 15.20 2.11
N HIS A 275 -6.09 16.08 3.10
CA HIS A 275 -6.37 15.72 4.49
C HIS A 275 -7.83 15.25 4.67
N PRO A 276 -8.07 14.08 5.28
CA PRO A 276 -9.40 13.46 5.33
C PRO A 276 -10.50 14.33 5.98
N ARG A 277 -10.16 15.13 6.97
CA ARG A 277 -11.11 15.96 7.73
C ARG A 277 -11.19 17.39 7.19
N THR A 278 -10.04 18.03 6.95
CA THR A 278 -9.99 19.44 6.58
C THR A 278 -10.17 19.70 5.09
N GLY A 279 -9.91 18.71 4.24
CA GLY A 279 -9.90 18.87 2.79
C GLY A 279 -8.68 19.63 2.24
N GLU A 280 -7.73 20.01 3.09
CA GLU A 280 -6.54 20.75 2.69
C GLU A 280 -5.49 19.82 2.07
N PRO A 281 -4.74 20.28 1.05
CA PRO A 281 -3.64 19.50 0.51
C PRO A 281 -2.46 19.47 1.48
N VAL A 282 -1.94 18.28 1.73
CA VAL A 282 -0.74 18.03 2.54
C VAL A 282 0.34 17.45 1.66
N GLU A 283 1.53 18.03 1.68
CA GLU A 283 2.70 17.53 0.96
C GLU A 283 3.87 17.37 1.93
N LEU A 284 4.41 16.16 1.99
CA LEU A 284 5.46 15.77 2.92
C LEU A 284 6.64 15.18 2.16
N HIS A 285 7.83 15.47 2.66
CA HIS A 285 9.09 14.95 2.15
C HIS A 285 9.96 14.42 3.29
N CYS A 286 10.77 13.40 2.99
CA CYS A 286 11.81 12.95 3.89
C CYS A 286 13.15 12.85 3.16
N PRO A 287 14.29 13.07 3.86
CA PRO A 287 15.61 12.98 3.27
C PRO A 287 15.95 11.54 2.89
N LEU A 288 16.85 11.39 1.91
CA LEU A 288 17.40 10.08 1.55
C LEU A 288 18.12 9.44 2.76
N PRO A 289 17.96 8.14 2.98
CA PRO A 289 18.59 7.46 4.11
C PRO A 289 20.11 7.41 3.95
N PRO A 290 20.86 7.25 5.06
CA PRO A 290 22.33 7.29 5.04
C PRO A 290 22.98 6.30 4.05
N GLU A 291 22.43 5.10 3.91
CA GLU A 291 22.94 4.08 2.97
C GLU A 291 22.77 4.52 1.51
N PHE A 292 21.67 5.21 1.18
CA PHE A 292 21.45 5.77 -0.16
C PHE A 292 22.42 6.91 -0.44
N THR A 293 22.53 7.86 0.50
CA THR A 293 23.44 9.01 0.39
C THR A 293 24.89 8.58 0.26
N ALA A 294 25.32 7.60 1.07
CA ALA A 294 26.68 7.04 0.97
C ALA A 294 26.93 6.38 -0.39
N MET A 295 25.94 5.70 -0.96
CA MET A 295 26.04 5.11 -2.30
C MET A 295 26.17 6.20 -3.36
N LEU A 296 25.40 7.30 -3.29
CA LEU A 296 25.53 8.43 -4.22
C LEU A 296 26.94 9.05 -4.15
N GLN A 297 27.48 9.28 -2.96
CA GLN A 297 28.83 9.81 -2.77
C GLN A 297 29.88 8.89 -3.42
N LYS A 298 29.77 7.57 -3.22
CA LYS A 298 30.65 6.58 -3.84
C LYS A 298 30.57 6.57 -5.37
N LEU A 299 29.39 6.81 -5.94
CA LEU A 299 29.20 6.89 -7.39
C LEU A 299 29.77 8.18 -7.95
N GLN A 300 29.60 9.30 -7.26
CA GLN A 300 30.16 10.61 -7.63
C GLN A 300 31.70 10.57 -7.67
N SER A 301 32.35 9.97 -6.66
CA SER A 301 33.82 9.86 -6.63
C SER A 301 34.41 8.99 -7.74
N LYS A 302 33.61 8.10 -8.36
CA LYS A 302 34.03 7.30 -9.51
C LYS A 302 33.82 7.99 -10.87
N SER A 303 33.12 9.13 -10.87
CA SER A 303 32.82 9.90 -12.07
C SER A 303 33.83 11.03 -12.31
N GLN A 304 34.69 11.29 -11.31
CA GLN A 304 35.87 12.17 -11.39
C GLN A 304 37.10 11.35 -11.83
#